data_1fc442c8288eaf20737ecdd014c821fb
#
_entry.id   1fc442c8288eaf20737ecdd014c821fb
#
_cell.length_a   1.000
_cell.length_b   1.000
_cell.length_c   1.000
_cell.angle_alpha   90.00
_cell.angle_beta   90.00
_cell.angle_gamma   90.00
#
_symmetry.space_group_name_H-M   'P 1'
#
loop_
_entity.id
_entity.type
_entity.pdbx_description
1 polymer ?
#
loop_
_entity_poly.entity_id
_entity_poly.type
_entity_poly.pdbx_seq_one_letter_code
_entity_poly.pdbx_strand_id
1 'polypeptide(L)'
;MANNKISASRTGIPNPVDIYVGERLKKRRKLLGLTQTELADMLGLSFQQIVKYEKATNRISASRLVDLSNVLEVSISYFFNEMPTNVLKQSPRLITSLKDNENGE
;
A
#
# COMPACT_ATOMS: atom_id res chain seq x y z
N MET A 1 -20.95 2.74 1.53
CA MET A 1 -21.00 3.50 1.61
C MET A 1 -19.96 4.37 1.74
N ALA A 2 -19.93 5.10 2.23
CA ALA A 2 -18.91 6.05 2.48
C ALA A 2 -17.54 5.47 2.67
N ASN A 3 -17.46 4.19 2.82
CA ASN A 3 -16.18 3.57 3.11
C ASN A 3 -15.15 3.77 2.03
N ASN A 4 -15.60 3.83 0.80
CA ASN A 4 -14.66 4.02 -0.28
C ASN A 4 -13.97 5.36 -0.20
N LYS A 5 -14.62 6.30 0.43
CA LYS A 5 -14.04 7.61 0.54
C LYS A 5 -12.92 7.67 1.56
N ILE A 6 -12.88 6.69 2.44
CA ILE A 6 -11.85 6.68 3.46
C ILE A 6 -10.52 6.29 2.89
N SER A 7 -10.51 5.43 1.86
CA SER A 7 -9.24 4.97 1.31
C SER A 7 -8.61 6.01 0.39
N ALA A 8 -9.36 7.02 -0.01
CA ALA A 8 -8.82 8.11 -0.80
C ALA A 8 -8.84 9.38 0.03
N SER A 9 -8.09 10.37 -0.38
CA SER A 9 -8.12 11.65 0.29
C SER A 9 -9.48 12.28 0.07
N ARG A 10 -9.77 13.35 0.81
CA ARG A 10 -11.04 14.03 0.69
C ARG A 10 -11.26 14.63 -0.69
N THR A 11 -10.18 14.84 -1.42
CA THR A 11 -10.26 15.38 -2.77
C THR A 11 -10.34 14.28 -3.82
N GLY A 12 -10.38 13.01 -3.39
CA GLY A 12 -10.38 11.90 -4.32
C GLY A 12 -8.99 11.47 -4.73
N ILE A 13 -7.95 12.11 -4.21
CA ILE A 13 -6.58 11.76 -4.52
C ILE A 13 -6.13 10.68 -3.56
N PRO A 14 -5.58 9.58 -4.07
CA PRO A 14 -5.10 8.51 -3.18
C PRO A 14 -4.04 9.01 -2.20
N ASN A 15 -4.00 8.40 -1.05
CA ASN A 15 -2.98 8.73 -0.04
C ASN A 15 -1.59 8.39 -0.58
N PRO A 16 -0.60 9.27 -0.40
CA PRO A 16 0.75 9.01 -0.91
C PRO A 16 1.36 7.70 -0.39
N VAL A 17 1.05 7.31 0.84
CA VAL A 17 1.54 6.04 1.37
C VAL A 17 0.95 4.88 0.57
N ASP A 18 -0.35 4.94 0.28
CA ASP A 18 -1.01 3.89 -0.48
C ASP A 18 -0.45 3.82 -1.90
N ILE A 19 -0.12 4.97 -2.48
CA ILE A 19 0.49 5.00 -3.81
C ILE A 19 1.84 4.29 -3.78
N TYR A 20 2.64 4.58 -2.77
CA TYR A 20 3.96 3.96 -2.65
C TYR A 20 3.83 2.44 -2.50
N VAL A 21 2.94 2.00 -1.62
CA VAL A 21 2.73 0.57 -1.38
C VAL A 21 2.27 -0.11 -2.67
N GLY A 22 1.35 0.52 -3.41
CA GLY A 22 0.89 -0.03 -4.67
C GLY A 22 2.01 -0.16 -5.69
N GLU A 23 2.90 0.81 -5.73
CA GLU A 23 4.04 0.77 -6.65
C GLU A 23 5.02 -0.33 -6.26
N ARG A 24 5.23 -0.54 -4.96
CA ARG A 24 6.10 -1.62 -4.50
C ARG A 24 5.51 -2.99 -4.87
N LEU A 25 4.21 -3.11 -4.74
CA LEU A 25 3.52 -4.32 -5.16
C LEU A 25 3.76 -4.59 -6.65
N LYS A 26 3.53 -3.60 -7.47
CA LYS A 26 3.70 -3.74 -8.92
C LYS A 26 5.15 -4.09 -9.26
N LYS A 27 6.09 -3.42 -8.61
CA LYS A 27 7.50 -3.64 -8.86
C LYS A 27 7.89 -5.08 -8.57
N ARG A 28 7.45 -5.61 -7.42
CA ARG A 28 7.80 -6.99 -7.06
C ARG A 28 7.14 -7.99 -8.00
N ARG A 29 5.88 -7.74 -8.32
CA ARG A 29 5.16 -8.61 -9.24
C ARG A 29 5.91 -8.72 -10.57
N LYS A 30 6.31 -7.57 -11.12
CA LYS A 30 7.01 -7.56 -12.41
C LYS A 30 8.37 -8.23 -12.31
N LEU A 31 9.05 -8.02 -11.20
CA LEU A 31 10.36 -8.64 -10.99
C LEU A 31 10.25 -10.15 -11.03
N LEU A 32 9.16 -10.70 -10.51
CA LEU A 32 8.93 -12.15 -10.53
C LEU A 32 8.36 -12.64 -11.85
N GLY A 33 8.11 -11.74 -12.79
CA GLY A 33 7.58 -12.13 -14.08
C GLY A 33 6.10 -12.51 -14.07
N LEU A 34 5.35 -12.05 -13.07
CA LEU A 34 3.94 -12.40 -12.95
C LEU A 34 3.08 -11.36 -13.62
N THR A 35 2.04 -11.83 -14.33
CA THR A 35 1.01 -10.92 -14.81
C THR A 35 0.06 -10.58 -13.66
N GLN A 36 -0.76 -9.56 -13.86
CA GLN A 36 -1.76 -9.21 -12.86
C GLN A 36 -2.75 -10.35 -12.66
N THR A 37 -3.12 -11.02 -13.76
CA THR A 37 -4.02 -12.16 -13.66
C THR A 37 -3.40 -13.30 -12.88
N GLU A 38 -2.13 -13.59 -13.14
CA GLU A 38 -1.46 -14.66 -12.42
C GLU A 38 -1.39 -14.38 -10.92
N LEU A 39 -1.04 -13.16 -10.55
CA LEU A 39 -1.02 -12.80 -9.14
C LEU A 39 -2.41 -12.89 -8.52
N ALA A 40 -3.42 -12.41 -9.24
CA ALA A 40 -4.79 -12.47 -8.75
C ALA A 40 -5.21 -13.92 -8.50
N ASP A 41 -4.89 -14.80 -9.43
CA ASP A 41 -5.24 -16.22 -9.29
C ASP A 41 -4.60 -16.82 -8.05
N MET A 42 -3.35 -16.47 -7.77
CA MET A 42 -2.65 -16.98 -6.60
C MET A 42 -3.30 -16.55 -5.29
N LEU A 43 -4.04 -15.45 -5.32
CA LEU A 43 -4.68 -14.89 -4.13
C LEU A 43 -6.19 -15.13 -4.11
N GLY A 44 -6.73 -15.73 -5.16
CA GLY A 44 -8.17 -15.92 -5.24
C GLY A 44 -8.92 -14.61 -5.47
N LEU A 45 -8.30 -13.67 -6.14
CA LEU A 45 -8.88 -12.36 -6.42
C LEU A 45 -9.08 -12.17 -7.92
N SER A 46 -9.90 -11.17 -8.27
CA SER A 46 -9.99 -10.77 -9.67
C SER A 46 -8.76 -9.94 -10.04
N PHE A 47 -8.42 -9.93 -11.34
CA PHE A 47 -7.29 -9.12 -11.74
C PHE A 47 -7.61 -7.62 -11.61
N GLN A 48 -8.89 -7.24 -11.69
CA GLN A 48 -9.27 -5.86 -11.46
C GLN A 48 -8.88 -5.40 -10.06
N GLN A 49 -8.99 -6.30 -9.09
CA GLN A 49 -8.60 -5.95 -7.73
C GLN A 49 -7.10 -5.68 -7.65
N ILE A 50 -6.31 -6.48 -8.34
CA ILE A 50 -4.86 -6.24 -8.37
C ILE A 50 -4.56 -4.90 -9.02
N VAL A 51 -5.25 -4.58 -10.13
CA VAL A 51 -5.08 -3.30 -10.80
C VAL A 51 -5.37 -2.16 -9.82
N LYS A 52 -6.47 -2.28 -9.06
CA LYS A 52 -6.86 -1.23 -8.12
C LYS A 52 -5.84 -1.08 -6.99
N TYR A 53 -5.28 -2.19 -6.53
CA TYR A 53 -4.23 -2.13 -5.52
C TYR A 53 -2.99 -1.41 -6.05
N GLU A 54 -2.57 -1.76 -7.26
CA GLU A 54 -1.35 -1.18 -7.83
C GLU A 54 -1.52 0.30 -8.13
N LYS A 55 -2.73 0.72 -8.45
CA LYS A 55 -3.01 2.13 -8.72
C LYS A 55 -3.42 2.90 -7.47
N ALA A 56 -3.55 2.21 -6.35
CA ALA A 56 -3.97 2.81 -5.09
C ALA A 56 -5.39 3.37 -5.13
N THR A 57 -6.21 2.89 -6.06
CA THR A 57 -7.63 3.25 -6.04
C THR A 57 -8.36 2.49 -4.94
N ASN A 58 -7.79 1.36 -4.52
CA ASN A 58 -8.25 0.66 -3.32
C ASN A 58 -7.06 0.49 -2.40
N ARG A 59 -7.30 0.71 -1.11
CA ARG A 59 -6.28 0.51 -0.10
C ARG A 59 -6.11 -0.97 0.17
N ILE A 60 -4.89 -1.40 0.41
CA ILE A 60 -4.57 -2.78 0.74
C ILE A 60 -4.65 -2.93 2.25
N SER A 61 -5.51 -3.84 2.71
CA SER A 61 -5.64 -4.07 4.15
C SER A 61 -4.39 -4.74 4.70
N ALA A 62 -4.22 -4.66 6.01
CA ALA A 62 -3.07 -5.29 6.66
C ALA A 62 -3.04 -6.79 6.39
N SER A 63 -4.21 -7.46 6.48
CA SER A 63 -4.25 -8.90 6.24
C SER A 63 -3.91 -9.22 4.79
N ARG A 64 -4.33 -8.37 3.86
CA ARG A 64 -4.01 -8.60 2.46
C ARG A 64 -2.52 -8.39 2.19
N LEU A 65 -1.89 -7.46 2.91
CA LEU A 65 -0.45 -7.29 2.80
C LEU A 65 0.29 -8.55 3.23
N VAL A 66 -0.20 -9.22 4.26
CA VAL A 66 0.39 -10.49 4.69
C VAL A 66 0.28 -11.52 3.56
N ASP A 67 -0.91 -11.64 2.97
CA ASP A 67 -1.10 -12.56 1.85
C ASP A 67 -0.15 -12.25 0.70
N LEU A 68 -0.05 -10.97 0.36
CA LEU A 68 0.83 -10.55 -0.73
C LEU A 68 2.29 -10.82 -0.42
N SER A 69 2.71 -10.58 0.82
CA SER A 69 4.09 -10.83 1.19
C SER A 69 4.43 -12.31 1.04
N ASN A 70 3.50 -13.19 1.42
CA ASN A 70 3.73 -14.62 1.30
C ASN A 70 3.83 -15.05 -0.15
N VAL A 71 2.89 -14.60 -0.98
CA VAL A 71 2.85 -14.99 -2.39
C VAL A 71 4.05 -14.43 -3.14
N LEU A 72 4.44 -13.21 -2.85
CA LEU A 72 5.54 -12.55 -3.54
C LEU A 72 6.90 -12.82 -2.90
N GLU A 73 6.90 -13.58 -1.81
CA GLU A 73 8.13 -14.00 -1.13
C GLU A 73 8.98 -12.83 -0.69
N VAL A 74 8.33 -11.86 -0.05
CA VAL A 74 9.01 -10.73 0.55
C VAL A 74 8.51 -10.58 1.98
N SER A 75 9.26 -9.84 2.80
CA SER A 75 8.79 -9.50 4.13
C SER A 75 7.74 -8.39 4.01
N ILE A 76 6.91 -8.25 5.04
CA ILE A 76 5.95 -7.17 5.10
C ILE A 76 6.64 -5.83 4.93
N SER A 77 7.82 -5.68 5.51
CA SER A 77 8.54 -4.41 5.47
C SER A 77 8.92 -4.00 4.05
N TYR A 78 8.97 -4.96 3.12
CA TYR A 78 9.30 -4.63 1.74
C TYR A 78 8.41 -3.52 1.19
N PHE A 79 7.12 -3.55 1.56
CA PHE A 79 6.17 -2.57 1.02
C PHE A 79 6.42 -1.16 1.53
N PHE A 80 7.17 -1.03 2.63
CA PHE A 80 7.40 0.25 3.27
C PHE A 80 8.85 0.68 3.27
N ASN A 81 9.77 -0.22 2.91
CA ASN A 81 11.19 0.10 2.91
C ASN A 81 11.50 1.23 1.95
N GLU A 82 12.38 2.11 2.38
CA GLU A 82 12.84 3.20 1.54
C GLU A 82 11.74 4.19 1.14
N MET A 83 10.66 4.20 1.92
CA MET A 83 9.61 5.17 1.66
C MET A 83 10.18 6.56 1.85
N PRO A 84 10.00 7.45 0.87
CA PRO A 84 10.57 8.80 0.97
C PRO A 84 10.03 9.53 2.21
N THR A 85 10.89 10.32 2.83
CA THR A 85 10.54 11.06 4.03
C THR A 85 9.34 11.97 3.79
N ASN A 86 9.27 12.59 2.62
CA ASN A 86 8.15 13.47 2.32
C ASN A 86 6.84 12.72 2.24
N VAL A 87 6.87 11.44 1.88
CA VAL A 87 5.66 10.62 1.88
C VAL A 87 5.23 10.33 3.30
N LEU A 88 6.18 9.94 4.14
CA LEU A 88 5.89 9.68 5.55
C LEU A 88 5.31 10.91 6.22
N LYS A 89 5.86 12.07 5.93
CA LYS A 89 5.44 13.31 6.59
C LYS A 89 4.10 13.83 6.13
N GLN A 90 3.53 13.21 5.10
CA GLN A 90 2.22 13.63 4.65
C GLN A 90 1.08 13.00 5.44
N SER A 91 1.40 12.10 6.36
CA SER A 91 0.40 11.56 7.25
C SER A 91 0.28 12.47 8.46
N PRO A 92 -0.84 13.15 8.65
CA PRO A 92 -0.97 14.04 9.81
C PRO A 92 -0.80 13.30 11.12
N ARG A 93 -1.28 12.06 11.19
CA ARG A 93 -1.18 11.29 12.41
C ARG A 93 0.28 10.94 12.73
N LEU A 94 1.06 10.61 11.70
CA LEU A 94 2.45 10.30 11.91
C LEU A 94 3.22 11.53 12.37
N ILE A 95 2.93 12.67 11.76
CA ILE A 95 3.59 13.91 12.14
C ILE A 95 3.31 14.24 13.60
N THR A 96 2.07 14.07 14.02
CA THR A 96 1.68 14.31 15.40
C THR A 96 2.44 13.39 16.34
N SER A 97 2.54 12.12 15.97
CA SER A 97 3.25 11.15 16.80
C SER A 97 4.72 11.51 16.94
N LEU A 98 5.35 11.96 15.87
CA LEU A 98 6.75 12.34 15.91
C LEU A 98 6.96 13.54 16.81
N LYS A 99 6.05 14.51 16.75
CA LYS A 99 6.14 15.66 17.64
C LYS A 99 5.99 15.27 19.10
N ASP A 100 5.05 14.38 19.37
CA ASP A 100 4.83 13.93 20.74
C ASP A 100 6.08 13.24 21.27
N ASN A 101 6.72 12.44 20.45
CA ASN A 101 7.94 11.76 20.87
C ASN A 101 9.05 12.74 21.17
N GLU A 102 9.18 13.77 20.36
CA GLU A 102 10.19 14.78 20.59
C GLU A 102 9.95 15.54 21.90
N ASN A 103 8.69 15.82 22.17
CA ASN A 103 8.34 16.59 23.36
C ASN A 103 8.27 15.74 24.61
N GLY A 104 7.99 14.47 24.44
CA GLY A 104 7.82 13.57 25.57
C GLY A 104 9.13 13.14 26.20
N GLU A 105 10.21 13.48 25.56
CA GLU A 105 11.51 13.16 26.11
C GLU A 105 11.85 14.04 27.26
#